data_496e69e22748d8a1e408053d2967ffa5
#
_entry.id   496e69e22748d8a1e408053d2967ffa5
#
_cell.length_a   1.000
_cell.length_b   1.000
_cell.length_c   1.000
_cell.angle_alpha   90.00
_cell.angle_beta   90.00
_cell.angle_gamma   90.00
#
_symmetry.space_group_name_H-M   'P 1'
#
loop_
_entity.id
_entity.type
_entity.pdbx_description
1 polymer ?
#
loop_
_entity_poly.entity_id
_entity_poly.type
_entity_poly.pdbx_seq_one_letter_code
_entity_poly.pdbx_strand_id
1 'polypeptide(L)'
;MVTLVLSSLYGKTYPMNKLTHFDASGQAHMVNVGDKPHTHRIAIATGKITMLPETFKMIEGGTHKKGDVLGIARIAGIQASKKTSDLIPLCHPLSLTHVSLDFQLEPKTNSICCEVRAETTGPTGVEMEALTAVQVALLTIYDMCKAVDRGMMMGEVKLLEKSGGKSGEWKA
;
A
#
# COMPACT_ATOMS: atom_id res chain seq x y z
N MET A 1 0.51 35.74 5.18
CA MET A 1 1.04 35.12 3.95
C MET A 1 2.31 34.40 4.35
N VAL A 2 2.23 33.10 4.68
CA VAL A 2 3.37 32.27 5.10
C VAL A 2 3.71 31.35 3.93
N THR A 3 4.78 31.70 3.22
CA THR A 3 5.32 30.87 2.16
C THR A 3 6.17 29.78 2.82
N LEU A 4 5.62 28.57 2.99
CA LEU A 4 6.39 27.40 3.41
C LEU A 4 7.22 26.92 2.21
N VAL A 5 8.51 27.20 2.25
CA VAL A 5 9.49 26.56 1.38
C VAL A 5 9.86 25.24 2.03
N LEU A 6 9.21 24.15 1.63
CA LEU A 6 9.67 22.79 1.92
C LEU A 6 10.85 22.49 0.98
N SER A 7 12.05 22.70 1.47
CA SER A 7 13.28 22.30 0.79
C SER A 7 13.35 20.79 0.69
N SER A 8 13.51 20.35 -0.53
CA SER A 8 13.77 19.03 -1.09
C SER A 8 14.55 18.07 -0.18
N LEU A 9 13.87 17.03 0.32
CA LEU A 9 14.52 15.82 0.81
C LEU A 9 14.78 14.78 -0.30
N TYR A 10 14.29 15.01 -1.53
CA TYR A 10 14.36 14.03 -2.63
C TYR A 10 14.71 14.60 -4.02
N GLY A 11 15.38 15.71 -4.13
CA GLY A 11 16.03 16.16 -5.40
C GLY A 11 15.18 16.25 -6.69
N LYS A 12 13.88 16.00 -6.67
CA LYS A 12 12.98 16.11 -7.83
C LYS A 12 11.87 17.11 -7.54
N THR A 13 11.88 18.23 -8.26
CA THR A 13 10.74 19.16 -8.28
C THR A 13 9.63 18.55 -9.15
N TYR A 14 8.56 18.12 -8.53
CA TYR A 14 7.34 17.77 -9.26
C TYR A 14 6.55 19.07 -9.52
N PRO A 15 6.00 19.24 -10.76
CA PRO A 15 5.08 20.35 -10.98
C PRO A 15 3.91 20.22 -10.00
N MET A 16 3.57 21.31 -9.31
CA MET A 16 2.40 21.37 -8.42
C MET A 16 1.14 21.19 -9.28
N ASN A 17 0.71 19.95 -9.50
CA ASN A 17 -0.59 19.66 -10.07
C ASN A 17 -1.67 20.10 -9.08
N LYS A 18 -2.77 20.69 -9.57
CA LYS A 18 -3.95 21.01 -8.75
C LYS A 18 -4.40 19.74 -8.01
N LEU A 19 -4.73 19.90 -6.72
CA LEU A 19 -5.40 18.83 -5.97
C LEU A 19 -6.76 18.57 -6.62
N THR A 20 -6.91 17.41 -7.24
CA THR A 20 -8.08 17.08 -8.08
C THR A 20 -9.33 16.72 -7.28
N HIS A 21 -9.20 16.48 -5.98
CA HIS A 21 -10.30 16.14 -5.08
C HIS A 21 -11.01 17.35 -4.46
N PHE A 22 -10.63 18.56 -4.85
CA PHE A 22 -11.30 19.79 -4.42
C PHE A 22 -11.74 20.58 -5.63
N ASP A 23 -12.98 21.07 -5.61
CA ASP A 23 -13.53 21.94 -6.65
C ASP A 23 -13.04 23.41 -6.49
N ALA A 24 -13.52 24.27 -7.36
CA ALA A 24 -13.14 25.69 -7.34
C ALA A 24 -13.61 26.44 -6.07
N SER A 25 -14.61 25.91 -5.36
CA SER A 25 -15.11 26.45 -4.08
C SER A 25 -14.43 25.81 -2.87
N GLY A 26 -13.50 24.88 -3.06
CA GLY A 26 -12.77 24.16 -1.99
C GLY A 26 -13.54 23.00 -1.40
N GLN A 27 -14.62 22.53 -2.03
CA GLN A 27 -15.39 21.39 -1.59
C GLN A 27 -14.80 20.07 -2.09
N ALA A 28 -14.76 19.08 -1.20
CA ALA A 28 -14.27 17.74 -1.56
C ALA A 28 -15.26 17.04 -2.48
N HIS A 29 -14.76 16.42 -3.53
CA HIS A 29 -15.55 15.59 -4.45
C HIS A 29 -14.76 14.41 -4.99
N MET A 30 -15.45 13.35 -5.35
CA MET A 30 -14.86 12.24 -6.08
C MET A 30 -14.66 12.64 -7.54
N VAL A 31 -13.45 12.43 -8.07
CA VAL A 31 -13.07 12.82 -9.42
C VAL A 31 -13.93 12.08 -10.44
N ASN A 32 -14.53 12.79 -11.42
CA ASN A 32 -15.24 12.12 -12.50
C ASN A 32 -14.26 11.38 -13.42
N VAL A 33 -14.47 10.10 -13.58
CA VAL A 33 -13.67 9.21 -14.44
C VAL A 33 -14.49 8.57 -15.56
N GLY A 34 -15.77 8.94 -15.72
CA GLY A 34 -16.70 8.32 -16.66
C GLY A 34 -16.25 8.39 -18.13
N ASP A 35 -15.60 9.49 -18.52
CA ASP A 35 -15.13 9.69 -19.90
C ASP A 35 -13.70 9.17 -20.13
N LYS A 36 -13.05 8.57 -19.11
CA LYS A 36 -11.70 8.06 -19.27
C LYS A 36 -11.69 6.68 -19.89
N PRO A 37 -10.78 6.41 -20.83
CA PRO A 37 -10.66 5.08 -21.41
C PRO A 37 -10.27 4.04 -20.36
N HIS A 38 -10.86 2.87 -20.46
CA HIS A 38 -10.44 1.72 -19.67
C HIS A 38 -9.10 1.21 -20.22
N THR A 39 -8.08 1.22 -19.39
CA THR A 39 -6.73 0.74 -19.72
C THR A 39 -6.25 -0.22 -18.65
N HIS A 40 -5.33 -1.12 -19.02
CA HIS A 40 -4.65 -1.96 -18.04
C HIS A 40 -3.79 -1.08 -17.13
N ARG A 41 -3.92 -1.29 -15.83
CA ARG A 41 -3.25 -0.51 -14.79
C ARG A 41 -2.61 -1.42 -13.78
N ILE A 42 -1.41 -1.09 -13.39
CA ILE A 42 -0.62 -1.82 -12.42
C ILE A 42 -0.13 -0.83 -11.36
N ALA A 43 -0.12 -1.26 -10.12
CA ALA A 43 0.58 -0.59 -9.04
C ALA A 43 1.35 -1.62 -8.20
N ILE A 44 2.57 -1.26 -7.82
CA ILE A 44 3.41 -2.02 -6.90
C ILE A 44 3.72 -1.15 -5.71
N ALA A 45 3.40 -1.63 -4.52
CA ALA A 45 3.67 -0.96 -3.26
C ALA A 45 4.45 -1.87 -2.32
N THR A 46 5.18 -1.29 -1.39
CA THR A 46 5.94 -2.01 -0.37
C THR A 46 5.74 -1.41 1.00
N GLY A 47 6.12 -2.16 2.02
CA GLY A 47 6.22 -1.73 3.41
C GLY A 47 6.98 -2.74 4.23
N LYS A 48 7.35 -2.38 5.45
CA LYS A 48 8.18 -3.20 6.34
C LYS A 48 7.59 -3.24 7.74
N ILE A 49 7.73 -4.40 8.40
CA ILE A 49 7.54 -4.52 9.84
C ILE A 49 8.82 -5.04 10.48
N THR A 50 9.29 -4.34 11.52
CA THR A 50 10.49 -4.69 12.31
C THR A 50 10.05 -5.16 13.68
N MET A 51 10.72 -6.18 14.21
CA MET A 51 10.33 -6.89 15.42
C MET A 51 11.53 -7.35 16.24
N LEU A 52 11.28 -7.91 17.42
CA LEU A 52 12.32 -8.55 18.21
C LEU A 52 12.89 -9.79 17.50
N PRO A 53 14.18 -10.14 17.73
CA PRO A 53 14.78 -11.32 17.10
C PRO A 53 14.02 -12.62 17.37
N GLU A 54 13.47 -12.77 18.57
CA GLU A 54 12.69 -13.96 18.97
C GLU A 54 11.38 -14.06 18.18
N THR A 55 10.71 -12.93 17.96
CA THR A 55 9.48 -12.85 17.18
C THR A 55 9.76 -13.19 15.72
N PHE A 56 10.84 -12.65 15.17
CA PHE A 56 11.27 -12.94 13.81
C PHE A 56 11.55 -14.45 13.61
N LYS A 57 12.36 -15.05 14.49
CA LYS A 57 12.68 -16.49 14.43
C LYS A 57 11.43 -17.37 14.53
N MET A 58 10.46 -16.98 15.33
CA MET A 58 9.21 -17.71 15.48
C MET A 58 8.38 -17.70 14.17
N ILE A 59 8.36 -16.57 13.45
CA ILE A 59 7.70 -16.49 12.14
C ILE A 59 8.48 -17.28 11.09
N GLU A 60 9.80 -17.07 11.01
CA GLU A 60 10.70 -17.76 10.08
C GLU A 60 10.62 -19.30 10.24
N GLY A 61 10.61 -19.78 11.45
CA GLY A 61 10.53 -21.22 11.77
C GLY A 61 9.13 -21.83 11.65
N GLY A 62 8.10 -21.03 11.37
CA GLY A 62 6.70 -21.52 11.28
C GLY A 62 6.16 -22.06 12.61
N THR A 63 6.78 -21.72 13.74
CA THR A 63 6.46 -22.29 15.07
C THR A 63 5.44 -21.45 15.85
N HIS A 64 4.84 -20.44 15.21
CA HIS A 64 3.87 -19.58 15.85
C HIS A 64 2.59 -20.34 16.25
N LYS A 65 2.16 -20.21 17.51
CA LYS A 65 0.98 -20.93 18.04
C LYS A 65 -0.33 -20.64 17.28
N LYS A 66 -0.43 -19.50 16.61
CA LYS A 66 -1.58 -19.11 15.79
C LYS A 66 -1.50 -19.59 14.33
N GLY A 67 -0.49 -20.41 13.98
CA GLY A 67 -0.31 -20.97 12.65
C GLY A 67 0.50 -20.08 11.68
N ASP A 68 0.24 -20.17 10.40
CA ASP A 68 0.96 -19.47 9.32
C ASP A 68 0.65 -17.97 9.32
N VAL A 69 1.49 -17.20 10.00
CA VAL A 69 1.35 -15.73 10.13
C VAL A 69 1.36 -15.05 8.77
N LEU A 70 2.27 -15.43 7.88
CA LEU A 70 2.43 -14.77 6.58
C LEU A 70 1.32 -15.16 5.61
N GLY A 71 0.86 -16.41 5.65
CA GLY A 71 -0.30 -16.85 4.85
C GLY A 71 -1.57 -16.12 5.25
N ILE A 72 -1.83 -15.94 6.55
CA ILE A 72 -2.98 -15.17 7.04
C ILE A 72 -2.86 -13.69 6.63
N ALA A 73 -1.66 -13.09 6.78
CA ALA A 73 -1.41 -11.71 6.38
C ALA A 73 -1.60 -11.51 4.87
N ARG A 74 -1.21 -12.47 4.03
CA ARG A 74 -1.44 -12.44 2.59
C ARG A 74 -2.93 -12.40 2.27
N ILE A 75 -3.71 -13.28 2.86
CA ILE A 75 -5.17 -13.32 2.65
C ILE A 75 -5.81 -12.00 3.11
N ALA A 76 -5.40 -11.47 4.27
CA ALA A 76 -5.91 -10.21 4.79
C ALA A 76 -5.60 -9.02 3.87
N GLY A 77 -4.37 -8.94 3.33
CA GLY A 77 -3.99 -7.91 2.36
C GLY A 77 -4.80 -7.99 1.06
N ILE A 78 -4.96 -9.19 0.49
CA ILE A 78 -5.82 -9.40 -0.69
C ILE A 78 -7.27 -8.97 -0.40
N GLN A 79 -7.79 -9.31 0.76
CA GLN A 79 -9.16 -8.91 1.14
C GLN A 79 -9.27 -7.40 1.30
N ALA A 80 -8.27 -6.76 1.91
CA ALA A 80 -8.25 -5.32 2.14
C ALA A 80 -8.19 -4.51 0.84
N SER A 81 -7.42 -4.96 -0.16
CA SER A 81 -7.39 -4.29 -1.47
C SER A 81 -8.78 -4.17 -2.10
N LYS A 82 -9.64 -5.17 -1.91
CA LYS A 82 -11.03 -5.18 -2.41
C LYS A 82 -11.98 -4.27 -1.61
N LYS A 83 -11.51 -3.72 -0.50
CA LYS A 83 -12.25 -2.85 0.41
C LYS A 83 -11.72 -1.42 0.46
N THR A 84 -10.82 -1.06 -0.45
CA THR A 84 -10.18 0.25 -0.47
C THR A 84 -11.18 1.39 -0.55
N SER A 85 -12.19 1.30 -1.41
CA SER A 85 -13.24 2.34 -1.53
C SER A 85 -14.13 2.47 -0.30
N ASP A 86 -14.24 1.42 0.53
CA ASP A 86 -14.98 1.47 1.79
C ASP A 86 -14.17 2.20 2.89
N LEU A 87 -12.84 2.24 2.76
CA LEU A 87 -11.91 2.80 3.74
C LEU A 87 -11.44 4.21 3.39
N ILE A 88 -11.27 4.49 2.11
CA ILE A 88 -10.73 5.76 1.60
C ILE A 88 -11.85 6.53 0.90
N PRO A 89 -12.35 7.63 1.49
CA PRO A 89 -13.64 8.23 1.13
C PRO A 89 -13.83 8.64 -0.33
N LEU A 90 -12.75 9.04 -1.01
CA LEU A 90 -12.82 9.54 -2.39
C LEU A 90 -12.26 8.56 -3.43
N CYS A 91 -11.97 7.32 -3.02
CA CYS A 91 -11.56 6.26 -3.95
C CYS A 91 -12.77 5.67 -4.67
N HIS A 92 -12.60 5.39 -5.96
CA HIS A 92 -13.59 4.69 -6.75
C HIS A 92 -13.62 3.20 -6.41
N PRO A 93 -14.79 2.55 -6.38
CA PRO A 93 -14.85 1.10 -6.32
C PRO A 93 -14.33 0.51 -7.65
N LEU A 94 -13.33 -0.37 -7.56
CA LEU A 94 -12.67 -0.94 -8.73
C LEU A 94 -12.80 -2.46 -8.75
N SER A 95 -12.98 -3.01 -9.96
CA SER A 95 -12.89 -4.45 -10.22
C SER A 95 -11.41 -4.83 -10.40
N LEU A 96 -10.78 -5.37 -9.36
CA LEU A 96 -9.39 -5.84 -9.46
C LEU A 96 -9.34 -7.13 -10.29
N THR A 97 -8.41 -7.19 -11.23
CA THR A 97 -8.17 -8.37 -12.07
C THR A 97 -7.10 -9.28 -11.49
N HIS A 98 -6.16 -8.72 -10.73
CA HIS A 98 -5.10 -9.47 -10.05
C HIS A 98 -4.61 -8.73 -8.80
N VAL A 99 -4.32 -9.50 -7.74
CA VAL A 99 -3.59 -9.02 -6.56
C VAL A 99 -2.68 -10.13 -6.08
N SER A 100 -1.39 -9.84 -5.94
CA SER A 100 -0.42 -10.74 -5.31
C SER A 100 0.33 -10.02 -4.20
N LEU A 101 0.68 -10.77 -3.16
CA LEU A 101 1.51 -10.33 -2.05
C LEU A 101 2.67 -11.30 -1.87
N ASP A 102 3.86 -10.74 -1.76
CA ASP A 102 5.07 -11.48 -1.43
C ASP A 102 5.72 -10.91 -0.16
N PHE A 103 6.30 -11.81 0.63
CA PHE A 103 7.01 -11.46 1.85
C PHE A 103 8.47 -11.88 1.74
N GLN A 104 9.36 -10.93 2.01
CA GLN A 104 10.80 -11.17 2.11
C GLN A 104 11.23 -11.04 3.56
N LEU A 105 11.80 -12.09 4.10
CA LEU A 105 12.38 -12.11 5.44
C LEU A 105 13.78 -11.51 5.40
N GLU A 106 14.06 -10.57 6.30
CA GLU A 106 15.35 -9.90 6.44
C GLU A 106 15.97 -10.21 7.81
N PRO A 107 16.72 -11.32 7.95
CA PRO A 107 17.27 -11.75 9.25
C PRO A 107 18.22 -10.73 9.89
N LYS A 108 18.96 -9.96 9.07
CA LYS A 108 19.91 -8.96 9.57
C LYS A 108 19.27 -7.81 10.34
N THR A 109 18.04 -7.49 10.01
CA THR A 109 17.28 -6.37 10.60
C THR A 109 16.08 -6.85 11.41
N ASN A 110 15.87 -8.17 11.52
CA ASN A 110 14.70 -8.79 12.15
C ASN A 110 13.41 -8.16 11.62
N SER A 111 13.29 -8.06 10.30
CA SER A 111 12.15 -7.42 9.65
C SER A 111 11.60 -8.26 8.50
N ILE A 112 10.37 -7.97 8.15
CA ILE A 112 9.67 -8.60 7.04
C ILE A 112 9.21 -7.48 6.12
N CYS A 113 9.67 -7.51 4.86
CA CYS A 113 9.17 -6.66 3.81
C CYS A 113 7.97 -7.32 3.15
N CYS A 114 6.93 -6.53 2.92
CA CYS A 114 5.76 -6.92 2.14
C CYS A 114 5.79 -6.14 0.84
N GLU A 115 5.68 -6.83 -0.29
CA GLU A 115 5.46 -6.22 -1.60
C GLU A 115 4.11 -6.67 -2.13
N VAL A 116 3.35 -5.72 -2.67
CA VAL A 116 2.03 -5.95 -3.24
C VAL A 116 2.01 -5.46 -4.67
N ARG A 117 1.51 -6.30 -5.57
CA ARG A 117 1.15 -5.96 -6.93
C ARG A 117 -0.36 -6.03 -7.09
N ALA A 118 -0.98 -4.94 -7.51
CA ALA A 118 -2.41 -4.85 -7.81
C ALA A 118 -2.62 -4.46 -9.28
N GLU A 119 -3.64 -5.05 -9.92
CA GLU A 119 -3.97 -4.80 -11.32
C GLU A 119 -5.47 -4.65 -11.53
N THR A 120 -5.82 -3.80 -12.50
CA THR A 120 -7.18 -3.65 -13.02
C THR A 120 -7.15 -3.28 -14.50
N THR A 121 -8.29 -3.47 -15.17
CA THR A 121 -8.60 -2.78 -16.44
C THR A 121 -9.71 -1.79 -16.15
N GLY A 122 -9.37 -0.49 -16.07
CA GLY A 122 -10.31 0.51 -15.59
C GLY A 122 -9.92 1.95 -15.92
N PRO A 123 -10.80 2.90 -15.55
CA PRO A 123 -10.63 4.32 -15.86
C PRO A 123 -9.66 5.03 -14.91
N THR A 124 -9.27 4.40 -13.78
CA THR A 124 -8.34 4.97 -12.79
C THR A 124 -7.31 3.96 -12.32
N GLY A 125 -6.26 4.43 -11.63
CA GLY A 125 -5.17 3.59 -11.13
C GLY A 125 -5.55 2.80 -9.88
N VAL A 126 -4.68 1.87 -9.47
CA VAL A 126 -4.86 0.94 -8.34
C VAL A 126 -3.80 1.13 -7.26
N GLU A 127 -3.24 2.33 -7.20
CA GLU A 127 -2.20 2.66 -6.23
C GLU A 127 -2.70 2.52 -4.79
N MET A 128 -3.95 2.96 -4.54
CA MET A 128 -4.55 2.90 -3.20
C MET A 128 -4.87 1.47 -2.78
N GLU A 129 -5.27 0.62 -3.72
CA GLU A 129 -5.50 -0.80 -3.48
C GLU A 129 -4.21 -1.52 -3.06
N ALA A 130 -3.10 -1.24 -3.74
CA ALA A 130 -1.79 -1.79 -3.40
C ALA A 130 -1.31 -1.29 -2.02
N LEU A 131 -1.41 0.00 -1.74
CA LEU A 131 -1.01 0.59 -0.45
C LEU A 131 -1.87 0.09 0.72
N THR A 132 -3.18 -0.04 0.51
CA THR A 132 -4.11 -0.59 1.52
C THR A 132 -3.77 -2.04 1.84
N ALA A 133 -3.49 -2.84 0.82
CA ALA A 133 -3.10 -4.24 1.00
C ALA A 133 -1.82 -4.38 1.81
N VAL A 134 -0.78 -3.59 1.52
CA VAL A 134 0.47 -3.55 2.30
C VAL A 134 0.19 -3.26 3.76
N GLN A 135 -0.55 -2.19 4.05
CA GLN A 135 -0.79 -1.75 5.43
C GLN A 135 -1.56 -2.81 6.23
N VAL A 136 -2.60 -3.40 5.65
CA VAL A 136 -3.40 -4.42 6.34
C VAL A 136 -2.63 -5.73 6.49
N ALA A 137 -1.78 -6.11 5.53
CA ALA A 137 -0.89 -7.26 5.68
C ALA A 137 0.08 -7.07 6.87
N LEU A 138 0.76 -5.92 6.95
CA LEU A 138 1.66 -5.60 8.07
C LEU A 138 0.91 -5.54 9.41
N LEU A 139 -0.27 -4.93 9.44
CA LEU A 139 -1.12 -4.86 10.63
C LEU A 139 -1.58 -6.26 11.07
N THR A 140 -1.80 -7.17 10.15
CA THR A 140 -2.15 -8.56 10.46
C THR A 140 -0.98 -9.31 11.07
N ILE A 141 0.26 -9.12 10.58
CA ILE A 141 1.46 -9.66 11.23
C ILE A 141 1.55 -9.14 12.67
N TYR A 142 1.34 -7.83 12.86
CA TYR A 142 1.32 -7.22 14.19
C TYR A 142 0.27 -7.87 15.09
N ASP A 143 -0.97 -8.00 14.65
CA ASP A 143 -2.05 -8.60 15.45
C ASP A 143 -1.75 -10.05 15.84
N MET A 144 -1.20 -10.82 14.92
CA MET A 144 -0.82 -12.22 15.16
C MET A 144 0.27 -12.34 16.22
N CYS A 145 1.22 -11.40 16.28
CA CYS A 145 2.43 -11.48 17.13
C CYS A 145 2.40 -10.58 18.37
N LYS A 146 1.47 -9.64 18.49
CA LYS A 146 1.41 -8.65 19.61
C LYS A 146 1.37 -9.25 21.01
N ALA A 147 0.99 -10.52 21.15
CA ALA A 147 1.00 -11.19 22.46
C ALA A 147 2.41 -11.42 23.00
N VAL A 148 3.40 -11.51 22.11
CA VAL A 148 4.82 -11.76 22.45
C VAL A 148 5.69 -10.52 22.18
N ASP A 149 5.30 -9.67 21.24
CA ASP A 149 6.04 -8.46 20.90
C ASP A 149 5.07 -7.31 20.57
N ARG A 150 4.93 -6.36 21.50
CA ARG A 150 4.10 -5.17 21.30
C ARG A 150 4.87 -4.00 20.70
N GLY A 151 6.21 -4.10 20.66
CA GLY A 151 7.11 -3.05 20.18
C GLY A 151 7.35 -3.07 18.67
N MET A 152 6.69 -3.94 17.93
CA MET A 152 6.86 -4.02 16.47
C MET A 152 6.52 -2.69 15.80
N MET A 153 7.36 -2.30 14.83
CA MET A 153 7.19 -1.06 14.07
C MET A 153 6.85 -1.37 12.62
N MET A 154 5.72 -0.84 12.16
CA MET A 154 5.33 -0.84 10.75
C MET A 154 5.76 0.49 10.12
N GLY A 155 6.42 0.45 8.97
CA GLY A 155 6.91 1.65 8.31
C GLY A 155 7.32 1.41 6.87
N GLU A 156 8.00 2.40 6.29
CA GLU A 156 8.51 2.39 4.92
C GLU A 156 7.43 2.06 3.86
N VAL A 157 6.16 2.35 4.18
CA VAL A 157 5.05 2.12 3.25
C VAL A 157 5.11 3.16 2.15
N LYS A 158 5.26 2.69 0.91
CA LYS A 158 5.37 3.54 -0.28
C LYS A 158 4.98 2.82 -1.56
N LEU A 159 4.64 3.61 -2.56
CA LEU A 159 4.51 3.13 -3.92
C LEU A 159 5.92 2.94 -4.52
N LEU A 160 6.15 1.84 -5.21
CA LEU A 160 7.39 1.56 -5.95
C LEU A 160 7.23 1.83 -7.44
N GLU A 161 6.08 1.42 -8.01
CA GLU A 161 5.83 1.52 -9.42
C GLU A 161 4.33 1.69 -9.69
N LYS A 162 4.02 2.43 -10.73
CA LYS A 162 2.70 2.39 -11.35
C LYS A 162 2.81 2.50 -12.86
N SER A 163 1.90 1.87 -13.57
CA SER A 163 1.82 1.96 -15.02
C SER A 163 0.39 1.99 -15.52
N GLY A 164 0.23 2.47 -16.74
CA GLY A 164 -1.02 2.59 -17.44
C GLY A 164 -1.72 3.95 -17.30
N GLY A 165 -2.65 4.21 -18.21
CA GLY A 165 -3.41 5.44 -18.28
C GLY A 165 -2.63 6.66 -18.79
N LYS A 166 -3.26 7.83 -18.66
CA LYS A 166 -2.73 9.10 -19.21
C LYS A 166 -1.41 9.56 -18.55
N SER A 167 -1.18 9.18 -17.30
CA SER A 167 0.04 9.55 -16.56
C SER A 167 1.26 8.67 -16.89
N GLY A 168 1.10 7.63 -17.72
CA GLY A 168 2.19 6.75 -18.13
C GLY A 168 2.77 5.91 -17.00
N GLU A 169 4.07 5.65 -17.08
CA GLU A 169 4.83 4.87 -16.09
C GLU A 169 5.50 5.81 -15.08
N TRP A 170 5.56 5.35 -13.84
CA TRP A 170 6.30 6.01 -12.77
C TRP A 170 6.98 4.94 -11.89
N LYS A 171 8.22 5.19 -11.51
CA LYS A 171 9.02 4.38 -10.58
C LYS A 171 9.66 5.28 -9.52
N ALA A 172 9.74 4.77 -8.27
CA ALA A 172 10.34 5.45 -7.13
C ALA A 172 11.86 5.60 -7.26
#